data_6c31c630405194d73ab22c85b1d95b0d
#
_entry.id   6c31c630405194d73ab22c85b1d95b0d
#
_cell.length_a   1.000
_cell.length_b   1.000
_cell.length_c   1.000
_cell.angle_alpha   90.00
_cell.angle_beta   90.00
_cell.angle_gamma   90.00
#
_symmetry.space_group_name_H-M   'P 1'
#
loop_
_entity.id
_entity.type
_entity.pdbx_description
1 polymer ?
#
loop_
_entity_poly.entity_id
_entity_poly.type
_entity_poly.pdbx_seq_one_letter_code
_entity_poly.pdbx_strand_id
1 'polypeptide(L)'
;HTMDEHFANEEIENNIPIILALLRIWNRNFLNRNNHCIIPYTNSLSKLPAWVQQLEMESNGKNVDVEGQPLEMPASPVIWGEVGTNAQHSFFQFLHQSLEITPVDILIPRKPIKNKKYNDVMTNHKHLIINAIAQAEALAIGSVDPDNKNKNFPGNRPSTIISWEEN
;
A
#
# COMPACT_ATOMS: atom_id res chain seq x y z
N HIS A 1 -7.21 10.70 -18.64
CA HIS A 1 -6.48 11.53 -19.62
C HIS A 1 -5.05 11.83 -19.15
N THR A 2 -4.83 12.64 -18.10
CA THR A 2 -3.48 12.97 -17.60
C THR A 2 -2.70 11.75 -17.11
N MET A 3 -3.35 10.83 -16.42
CA MET A 3 -2.72 9.57 -15.98
C MET A 3 -2.39 8.65 -17.17
N ASP A 4 -3.26 8.60 -18.16
CA ASP A 4 -3.05 7.80 -19.38
C ASP A 4 -1.90 8.38 -20.20
N GLU A 5 -1.83 9.71 -20.32
CA GLU A 5 -0.73 10.42 -20.97
C GLU A 5 0.60 10.18 -20.27
N HIS A 6 0.61 10.23 -18.93
CA HIS A 6 1.80 9.91 -18.14
C HIS A 6 2.27 8.47 -18.40
N PHE A 7 1.35 7.50 -18.33
CA PHE A 7 1.68 6.09 -18.58
C PHE A 7 2.20 5.85 -20.00
N ALA A 8 1.61 6.51 -21.01
CA ALA A 8 1.96 6.28 -22.41
C ALA A 8 3.26 6.96 -22.86
N ASN A 9 3.64 8.07 -22.23
CA ASN A 9 4.69 8.95 -22.77
C ASN A 9 5.91 9.14 -21.87
N GLU A 10 5.83 8.79 -20.56
CA GLU A 10 6.96 8.94 -19.67
C GLU A 10 8.00 7.83 -19.86
N GLU A 11 9.27 8.20 -19.73
CA GLU A 11 10.37 7.25 -19.66
C GLU A 11 10.21 6.30 -18.47
N ILE A 12 10.71 5.07 -18.57
CA ILE A 12 10.51 4.00 -17.58
C ILE A 12 10.87 4.46 -16.16
N GLU A 13 11.97 5.19 -16.01
CA GLU A 13 12.48 5.67 -14.72
C GLU A 13 11.57 6.71 -14.04
N ASN A 14 10.69 7.34 -14.80
CA ASN A 14 9.74 8.35 -14.33
C ASN A 14 8.29 7.86 -14.39
N ASN A 15 8.05 6.69 -14.98
CA ASN A 15 6.72 6.14 -15.21
C ASN A 15 6.18 5.45 -13.96
N ILE A 16 5.35 6.16 -13.18
CA ILE A 16 4.85 5.67 -11.89
C ILE A 16 4.16 4.30 -12.00
N PRO A 17 3.21 4.05 -12.93
CA PRO A 17 2.60 2.74 -13.09
C PRO A 17 3.61 1.61 -13.36
N ILE A 18 4.61 1.85 -14.21
CA ILE A 18 5.65 0.87 -14.53
C ILE A 18 6.52 0.60 -13.31
N ILE A 19 6.96 1.65 -12.60
CA ILE A 19 7.75 1.51 -11.36
C ILE A 19 7.00 0.69 -10.31
N LEU A 20 5.71 0.97 -10.09
CA LEU A 20 4.88 0.22 -9.14
C LEU A 20 4.74 -1.25 -9.55
N ALA A 21 4.56 -1.53 -10.84
CA ALA A 21 4.50 -2.90 -11.35
C ALA A 21 5.83 -3.64 -11.14
N LEU A 22 6.96 -3.00 -11.44
CA LEU A 22 8.29 -3.58 -11.22
C LEU A 22 8.59 -3.84 -9.74
N LEU A 23 8.21 -2.91 -8.85
CA LEU A 23 8.32 -3.11 -7.40
C LEU A 23 7.47 -4.29 -6.92
N ARG A 24 6.28 -4.48 -7.48
CA ARG A 24 5.41 -5.62 -7.17
C ARG A 24 6.03 -6.93 -7.61
N ILE A 25 6.53 -7.00 -8.84
CA ILE A 25 7.26 -8.18 -9.36
C ILE A 25 8.48 -8.46 -8.48
N TRP A 26 9.27 -7.44 -8.15
CA TRP A 26 10.44 -7.58 -7.29
C TRP A 26 10.08 -8.17 -5.94
N ASN A 27 9.07 -7.61 -5.26
CA ASN A 27 8.61 -8.11 -3.98
C ASN A 27 8.06 -9.53 -4.07
N ARG A 28 7.21 -9.82 -5.06
CA ARG A 28 6.53 -11.11 -5.19
C ARG A 28 7.45 -12.22 -5.65
N ASN A 29 8.22 -12.00 -6.72
CA ASN A 29 8.95 -13.05 -7.42
C ASN A 29 10.39 -13.22 -6.94
N PHE A 30 11.03 -12.13 -6.50
CA PHE A 30 12.43 -12.18 -6.07
C PHE A 30 12.61 -12.18 -4.54
N LEU A 31 11.74 -11.51 -3.81
CA LEU A 31 11.80 -11.43 -2.35
C LEU A 31 10.80 -12.36 -1.63
N ASN A 32 10.02 -13.16 -2.38
CA ASN A 32 9.01 -14.09 -1.84
C ASN A 32 8.01 -13.43 -0.88
N ARG A 33 7.57 -12.18 -1.19
CA ARG A 33 6.53 -11.49 -0.42
C ARG A 33 5.17 -11.94 -0.94
N ASN A 34 4.54 -12.83 -0.17
CA ASN A 34 3.27 -13.46 -0.59
C ASN A 34 2.05 -12.54 -0.49
N ASN A 35 2.18 -11.46 0.24
CA ASN A 35 1.11 -10.52 0.54
C ASN A 35 1.45 -9.12 0.03
N HIS A 36 0.41 -8.33 -0.24
CA HIS A 36 0.52 -6.90 -0.53
C HIS A 36 -0.67 -6.18 0.10
N CYS A 37 -0.40 -5.18 0.93
CA CYS A 37 -1.42 -4.48 1.68
C CYS A 37 -1.66 -3.08 1.11
N ILE A 38 -2.93 -2.68 0.93
CA ILE A 38 -3.32 -1.37 0.41
C ILE A 38 -4.07 -0.61 1.50
N ILE A 39 -3.56 0.55 1.90
CA ILE A 39 -4.07 1.32 3.03
C ILE A 39 -4.41 2.75 2.59
N PRO A 40 -5.65 3.00 2.13
CA PRO A 40 -6.07 4.35 1.81
C PRO A 40 -6.37 5.15 3.09
N TYR A 41 -5.73 6.30 3.25
CA TYR A 41 -6.03 7.26 4.33
C TYR A 41 -7.15 8.22 3.91
N THR A 42 -8.19 7.67 3.31
CA THR A 42 -9.43 8.38 2.97
C THR A 42 -10.59 7.40 2.83
N ASN A 43 -11.76 7.78 3.35
CA ASN A 43 -12.97 6.97 3.25
C ASN A 43 -13.52 6.88 1.82
N SER A 44 -13.20 7.84 0.95
CA SER A 44 -13.61 7.80 -0.46
C SER A 44 -13.04 6.59 -1.20
N LEU A 45 -11.89 6.07 -0.75
CA LEU A 45 -11.25 4.88 -1.30
C LEU A 45 -11.42 3.63 -0.43
N SER A 46 -12.41 3.60 0.48
CA SER A 46 -12.63 2.45 1.37
C SER A 46 -12.86 1.12 0.64
N LYS A 47 -13.37 1.16 -0.58
CA LYS A 47 -13.60 -0.02 -1.44
C LYS A 47 -12.42 -0.35 -2.36
N LEU A 48 -11.38 0.49 -2.41
CA LEU A 48 -10.23 0.27 -3.28
C LEU A 48 -9.49 -1.04 -3.00
N PRO A 49 -9.19 -1.42 -1.73
CA PRO A 49 -8.53 -2.70 -1.47
C PRO A 49 -9.32 -3.90 -2.01
N ALA A 50 -10.62 -3.93 -1.80
CA ALA A 50 -11.48 -5.00 -2.31
C ALA A 50 -11.60 -5.00 -3.84
N TRP A 51 -11.61 -3.82 -4.46
CA TRP A 51 -11.63 -3.70 -5.92
C TRP A 51 -10.31 -4.19 -6.54
N VAL A 52 -9.15 -3.78 -5.99
CA VAL A 52 -7.85 -4.25 -6.46
C VAL A 52 -7.67 -5.74 -6.19
N GLN A 53 -8.21 -6.25 -5.08
CA GLN A 53 -8.23 -7.68 -4.76
C GLN A 53 -8.90 -8.48 -5.90
N GLN A 54 -10.08 -8.08 -6.34
CA GLN A 54 -10.75 -8.71 -7.47
C GLN A 54 -9.96 -8.54 -8.77
N LEU A 55 -9.54 -7.32 -9.08
CA LEU A 55 -8.80 -7.00 -10.30
C LEU A 55 -7.52 -7.85 -10.44
N GLU A 56 -6.75 -7.96 -9.38
CA GLU A 56 -5.44 -8.63 -9.38
C GLU A 56 -5.58 -10.14 -9.18
N MET A 57 -6.29 -10.58 -8.14
CA MET A 57 -6.32 -11.99 -7.75
C MET A 57 -7.19 -12.85 -8.68
N GLU A 58 -8.23 -12.28 -9.28
CA GLU A 58 -9.02 -12.96 -10.29
C GLU A 58 -8.29 -13.00 -11.65
N SER A 59 -7.76 -11.85 -12.09
CA SER A 59 -7.12 -11.75 -13.41
C SER A 59 -5.80 -12.48 -13.47
N ASN A 60 -4.96 -12.35 -12.45
CA ASN A 60 -3.61 -12.90 -12.38
C ASN A 60 -3.47 -14.11 -11.44
N GLY A 61 -4.54 -14.51 -10.75
CA GLY A 61 -4.55 -15.67 -9.85
C GLY A 61 -4.60 -17.02 -10.59
N LYS A 62 -3.83 -17.15 -11.67
CA LYS A 62 -3.82 -18.33 -12.54
C LYS A 62 -2.50 -19.06 -12.44
N ASN A 63 -2.51 -20.32 -12.79
CA ASN A 63 -1.34 -21.19 -12.78
C ASN A 63 -0.77 -21.48 -14.18
N VAL A 64 -1.34 -20.85 -15.22
CA VAL A 64 -0.92 -20.96 -16.61
C VAL A 64 -0.81 -19.59 -17.25
N ASP A 65 0.02 -19.48 -18.28
CA ASP A 65 0.14 -18.29 -19.14
C ASP A 65 -0.98 -18.22 -20.21
N VAL A 66 -0.86 -17.27 -21.14
CA VAL A 66 -1.84 -17.06 -22.21
C VAL A 66 -1.87 -18.18 -23.25
N GLU A 67 -0.79 -18.95 -23.37
CA GLU A 67 -0.67 -20.14 -24.21
C GLU A 67 -1.10 -21.43 -23.49
N GLY A 68 -1.49 -21.34 -22.21
CA GLY A 68 -1.88 -22.49 -21.39
C GLY A 68 -0.71 -23.28 -20.81
N GLN A 69 0.52 -22.73 -20.83
CA GLN A 69 1.68 -23.38 -20.25
C GLN A 69 1.74 -23.09 -18.73
N PRO A 70 2.19 -24.05 -17.91
CA PRO A 70 2.35 -23.81 -16.48
C PRO A 70 3.30 -22.65 -16.19
N LEU A 71 2.91 -21.77 -15.24
CA LEU A 71 3.77 -20.68 -14.80
C LEU A 71 4.94 -21.22 -13.96
N GLU A 72 6.13 -20.71 -14.21
CA GLU A 72 7.33 -21.01 -13.41
C GLU A 72 7.38 -20.19 -12.12
N MET A 73 6.69 -19.05 -12.07
CA MET A 73 6.62 -18.15 -10.91
C MET A 73 5.20 -17.73 -10.61
N PRO A 74 4.88 -17.45 -9.33
CA PRO A 74 3.55 -16.93 -8.98
C PRO A 74 3.29 -15.56 -9.61
N ALA A 75 2.11 -15.38 -10.21
CA ALA A 75 1.76 -14.13 -10.89
C ALA A 75 1.24 -13.04 -9.94
N SER A 76 0.48 -13.40 -8.88
CA SER A 76 -0.16 -12.44 -7.99
C SER A 76 0.18 -12.70 -6.52
N PRO A 77 0.41 -11.64 -5.71
CA PRO A 77 0.34 -11.75 -4.26
C PRO A 77 -1.11 -11.80 -3.78
N VAL A 78 -1.32 -12.15 -2.51
CA VAL A 78 -2.60 -11.93 -1.83
C VAL A 78 -2.77 -10.44 -1.59
N ILE A 79 -3.80 -9.84 -2.18
CA ILE A 79 -4.13 -8.42 -1.99
C ILE A 79 -5.15 -8.29 -0.86
N TRP A 80 -4.90 -7.37 0.06
CA TRP A 80 -5.79 -7.06 1.17
C TRP A 80 -5.57 -5.63 1.67
N GLY A 81 -6.40 -5.16 2.58
CA GLY A 81 -6.23 -3.84 3.18
C GLY A 81 -7.52 -3.25 3.72
N GLU A 82 -7.40 -2.10 4.36
CA GLU A 82 -8.49 -1.37 5.00
C GLU A 82 -8.12 0.11 5.08
N VAL A 83 -9.08 0.98 5.35
CA VAL A 83 -8.86 2.41 5.61
C VAL A 83 -7.89 2.63 6.77
N GLY A 84 -6.93 3.53 6.59
CA GLY A 84 -5.74 3.69 7.41
C GLY A 84 -5.97 3.76 8.92
N THR A 85 -6.92 4.59 9.39
CA THR A 85 -7.22 4.72 10.83
C THR A 85 -7.83 3.44 11.42
N ASN A 86 -8.69 2.74 10.69
CA ASN A 86 -9.24 1.45 11.12
C ASN A 86 -8.17 0.37 11.10
N ALA A 87 -7.36 0.33 10.05
CA ALA A 87 -6.25 -0.59 9.88
C ALA A 87 -5.27 -0.58 11.06
N GLN A 88 -4.97 0.61 11.62
CA GLN A 88 -4.09 0.77 12.78
C GLN A 88 -4.56 -0.03 14.00
N HIS A 89 -5.86 -0.17 14.18
CA HIS A 89 -6.47 -0.91 15.29
C HIS A 89 -6.81 -2.37 14.95
N SER A 90 -6.57 -2.78 13.71
CA SER A 90 -6.91 -4.11 13.21
C SER A 90 -5.68 -4.98 12.98
N PHE A 91 -4.76 -4.56 12.12
CA PHE A 91 -3.67 -5.41 11.65
C PHE A 91 -2.28 -4.76 11.56
N PHE A 92 -2.10 -3.52 12.00
CA PHE A 92 -0.76 -2.89 11.97
C PHE A 92 0.25 -3.62 12.88
N GLN A 93 -0.21 -4.25 13.95
CA GLN A 93 0.64 -5.13 14.77
C GLN A 93 1.31 -6.21 13.90
N PHE A 94 0.55 -6.85 13.02
CA PHE A 94 1.06 -7.85 12.08
C PHE A 94 2.07 -7.23 11.10
N LEU A 95 1.77 -6.06 10.53
CA LEU A 95 2.67 -5.37 9.59
C LEU A 95 4.01 -5.03 10.24
N HIS A 96 4.02 -4.61 11.52
CA HIS A 96 5.22 -4.22 12.24
C HIS A 96 6.05 -5.40 12.77
N GLN A 97 5.41 -6.44 13.29
CA GLN A 97 6.09 -7.45 14.12
C GLN A 97 6.06 -8.87 13.56
N SER A 98 5.22 -9.17 12.57
CA SER A 98 5.18 -10.52 11.98
C SER A 98 6.54 -10.91 11.37
N LEU A 99 6.81 -12.20 11.35
CA LEU A 99 7.91 -12.76 10.55
C LEU A 99 7.63 -12.62 9.04
N GLU A 100 6.35 -12.62 8.65
CA GLU A 100 5.91 -12.33 7.28
C GLU A 100 6.09 -10.84 6.98
N ILE A 101 6.86 -10.52 5.95
CA ILE A 101 7.03 -9.13 5.50
C ILE A 101 6.05 -8.85 4.39
N THR A 102 5.15 -7.91 4.62
CA THR A 102 4.13 -7.47 3.67
C THR A 102 4.47 -6.08 3.14
N PRO A 103 4.72 -5.91 1.84
CA PRO A 103 4.78 -4.59 1.22
C PRO A 103 3.46 -3.84 1.38
N VAL A 104 3.55 -2.53 1.62
CA VAL A 104 2.37 -1.69 1.93
C VAL A 104 2.30 -0.50 1.00
N ASP A 105 1.16 -0.30 0.32
CA ASP A 105 0.85 0.94 -0.39
C ASP A 105 -0.03 1.83 0.50
N ILE A 106 0.48 2.99 0.88
CA ILE A 106 -0.21 4.00 1.68
C ILE A 106 -0.67 5.11 0.76
N LEU A 107 -1.98 5.30 0.66
CA LEU A 107 -2.58 6.27 -0.25
C LEU A 107 -3.09 7.48 0.53
N ILE A 108 -2.60 8.69 0.17
CA ILE A 108 -2.86 9.91 0.95
C ILE A 108 -3.33 11.04 0.03
N PRO A 109 -4.58 11.54 0.17
CA PRO A 109 -4.97 12.80 -0.47
C PRO A 109 -4.25 13.97 0.19
N ARG A 110 -3.65 14.87 -0.60
CA ARG A 110 -2.96 16.06 -0.05
C ARG A 110 -3.90 17.11 0.50
N LYS A 111 -5.15 17.15 -0.01
CA LYS A 111 -6.17 18.10 0.40
C LYS A 111 -7.38 17.36 0.97
N PRO A 112 -8.03 17.90 2.00
CA PRO A 112 -9.23 17.31 2.54
C PRO A 112 -10.40 17.45 1.56
N ILE A 113 -11.31 16.47 1.57
CA ILE A 113 -12.60 16.62 0.91
C ILE A 113 -13.34 17.77 1.58
N LYS A 114 -13.74 18.77 0.79
CA LYS A 114 -14.52 19.92 1.28
C LYS A 114 -15.86 19.42 1.83
N ASN A 115 -16.01 19.42 3.13
CA ASN A 115 -17.29 19.09 3.77
C ASN A 115 -17.77 20.28 4.60
N LYS A 116 -18.83 20.92 4.18
CA LYS A 116 -19.43 22.10 4.85
C LYS A 116 -19.97 21.80 6.27
N LYS A 117 -20.06 20.52 6.63
CA LYS A 117 -20.67 20.09 7.90
C LYS A 117 -19.69 20.09 9.11
N TYR A 118 -18.38 20.14 8.87
CA TYR A 118 -17.38 20.03 9.93
C TYR A 118 -16.41 21.22 9.90
N ASN A 119 -16.29 21.92 11.04
CA ASN A 119 -15.45 23.12 11.16
C ASN A 119 -13.93 22.82 11.18
N ASP A 120 -13.52 21.60 11.56
CA ASP A 120 -12.11 21.23 11.75
C ASP A 120 -11.56 20.25 10.70
N VAL A 121 -12.12 20.27 9.48
CA VAL A 121 -11.72 19.34 8.41
C VAL A 121 -10.23 19.42 8.11
N MET A 122 -9.66 20.62 8.11
CA MET A 122 -8.24 20.83 7.83
C MET A 122 -7.33 20.27 8.91
N THR A 123 -7.66 20.48 10.18
CA THR A 123 -6.89 19.97 11.33
C THR A 123 -6.92 18.44 11.38
N ASN A 124 -8.11 17.86 11.23
CA ASN A 124 -8.28 16.41 11.21
C ASN A 124 -7.52 15.79 10.02
N HIS A 125 -7.53 16.44 8.86
CA HIS A 125 -6.80 15.97 7.70
C HIS A 125 -5.28 16.01 7.90
N LYS A 126 -4.74 17.06 8.53
CA LYS A 126 -3.32 17.12 8.91
C LYS A 126 -2.93 15.95 9.83
N HIS A 127 -3.73 15.65 10.84
CA HIS A 127 -3.51 14.50 11.72
C HIS A 127 -3.54 13.18 10.95
N LEU A 128 -4.43 13.03 9.98
CA LEU A 128 -4.53 11.86 9.12
C LEU A 128 -3.22 11.66 8.32
N ILE A 129 -2.71 12.73 7.68
CA ILE A 129 -1.45 12.69 6.93
C ILE A 129 -0.27 12.35 7.86
N ILE A 130 -0.18 13.00 9.02
CA ILE A 130 0.88 12.76 10.01
C ILE A 130 0.87 11.29 10.44
N ASN A 131 -0.30 10.74 10.76
CA ASN A 131 -0.42 9.31 11.11
C ASN A 131 0.06 8.39 9.97
N ALA A 132 -0.32 8.68 8.73
CA ALA A 132 0.09 7.88 7.58
C ALA A 132 1.62 7.88 7.40
N ILE A 133 2.25 9.06 7.48
CA ILE A 133 3.70 9.21 7.34
C ILE A 133 4.43 8.54 8.52
N ALA A 134 3.95 8.75 9.76
CA ALA A 134 4.54 8.13 10.94
C ALA A 134 4.49 6.60 10.89
N GLN A 135 3.42 6.02 10.33
CA GLN A 135 3.34 4.57 10.13
C GLN A 135 4.34 4.08 9.07
N ALA A 136 4.51 4.81 7.97
CA ALA A 136 5.52 4.48 6.95
C ALA A 136 6.94 4.54 7.53
N GLU A 137 7.24 5.58 8.33
CA GLU A 137 8.53 5.74 9.01
C GLU A 137 8.77 4.61 10.01
N ALA A 138 7.79 4.28 10.85
CA ALA A 138 7.89 3.20 11.81
C ALA A 138 8.08 1.82 11.14
N LEU A 139 7.43 1.57 10.01
CA LEU A 139 7.62 0.37 9.20
C LEU A 139 9.05 0.29 8.64
N ALA A 140 9.62 1.41 8.20
CA ALA A 140 10.95 1.46 7.61
C ALA A 140 12.06 1.34 8.67
N ILE A 141 11.97 2.12 9.75
CA ILE A 141 13.05 2.27 10.74
C ILE A 141 12.93 1.23 11.86
N GLY A 142 11.71 0.95 12.32
CA GLY A 142 11.47 0.13 13.50
C GLY A 142 11.73 0.87 14.83
N SER A 143 11.74 0.12 15.92
CA SER A 143 12.01 0.64 17.27
C SER A 143 12.51 -0.48 18.17
N VAL A 144 13.42 -0.17 19.09
CA VAL A 144 13.95 -1.11 20.07
C VAL A 144 13.67 -0.56 21.47
N ASP A 145 12.96 -1.34 22.28
CA ASP A 145 12.76 -1.10 23.70
C ASP A 145 13.70 -2.06 24.47
N PRO A 146 14.71 -1.56 25.19
CA PRO A 146 15.68 -2.40 25.88
C PRO A 146 15.06 -3.20 27.03
N ASP A 147 13.99 -2.68 27.63
CA ASP A 147 13.34 -3.27 28.81
C ASP A 147 12.19 -4.21 28.45
N ASN A 148 11.63 -4.07 27.25
CA ASN A 148 10.49 -4.88 26.83
C ASN A 148 10.56 -5.28 25.35
N LYS A 149 11.10 -6.48 25.11
CA LYS A 149 11.25 -7.03 23.76
C LYS A 149 9.94 -7.17 22.97
N ASN A 150 8.81 -7.30 23.66
CA ASN A 150 7.49 -7.38 23.00
C ASN A 150 7.08 -6.07 22.31
N LYS A 151 7.75 -4.97 22.63
CA LYS A 151 7.53 -3.65 21.97
C LYS A 151 8.49 -3.40 20.80
N ASN A 152 9.38 -4.33 20.51
CA ASN A 152 10.34 -4.16 19.45
C ASN A 152 9.68 -4.30 18.08
N PHE A 153 9.97 -3.36 17.20
CA PHE A 153 9.61 -3.40 15.78
C PHE A 153 10.90 -3.54 14.97
N PRO A 154 11.08 -4.60 14.18
CA PRO A 154 12.35 -4.83 13.47
C PRO A 154 12.65 -3.79 12.39
N GLY A 155 11.65 -3.06 11.91
CA GLY A 155 11.82 -2.17 10.75
C GLY A 155 12.05 -2.92 9.45
N ASN A 156 12.64 -2.26 8.46
CA ASN A 156 12.93 -2.82 7.13
C ASN A 156 11.67 -3.43 6.46
N ARG A 157 10.52 -2.77 6.66
CA ARG A 157 9.23 -3.14 6.07
C ARG A 157 8.98 -2.21 4.88
N PRO A 158 8.93 -2.74 3.65
CA PRO A 158 8.78 -1.90 2.46
C PRO A 158 7.41 -1.24 2.42
N SER A 159 7.39 0.07 2.21
CA SER A 159 6.15 0.81 1.99
C SER A 159 6.33 1.85 0.88
N THR A 160 5.24 2.09 0.14
CA THR A 160 5.15 3.12 -0.89
C THR A 160 4.09 4.13 -0.49
N ILE A 161 4.42 5.42 -0.50
CA ILE A 161 3.44 6.49 -0.28
C ILE A 161 3.01 7.04 -1.64
N ILE A 162 1.73 6.90 -1.95
CA ILE A 162 1.10 7.45 -3.14
C ILE A 162 0.22 8.62 -2.71
N SER A 163 0.55 9.82 -3.18
CA SER A 163 -0.20 11.02 -2.82
C SER A 163 -0.71 11.77 -4.05
N TRP A 164 -1.89 12.35 -3.94
CA TRP A 164 -2.50 13.15 -5.02
C TRP A 164 -3.21 14.38 -4.47
N GLU A 165 -3.44 15.35 -5.34
CA GLU A 165 -4.31 16.47 -5.03
C GLU A 165 -5.76 16.10 -5.36
N GLU A 166 -6.68 16.24 -4.39
CA GLU A 166 -8.11 16.19 -4.69
C GLU A 166 -8.51 17.49 -5.39
N ASN A 167 -9.22 17.35 -6.52
CA ASN A 167 -9.82 18.45 -7.27
C ASN A 167 -11.24 18.72 -6.80
#